data_b861336b89588895b339ac4e5c484fd2
#
_entry.id   b861336b89588895b339ac4e5c484fd2
#
_cell.length_a   1.000
_cell.length_b   1.000
_cell.length_c   1.000
_cell.angle_alpha   90.00
_cell.angle_beta   90.00
_cell.angle_gamma   90.00
#
_symmetry.space_group_name_H-M   'P 1'
#
loop_
_entity.id
_entity.type
_entity.pdbx_description
1 polymer ?
#
loop_
_entity_poly.entity_id
_entity_poly.type
_entity_poly.pdbx_seq_one_letter_code
_entity_poly.pdbx_strand_id
1 'polypeptide(L)'
;MVRIHLPPPTSPSQASQFRGCSRKGSRLRLIEDGLLRAGDCNGNSFPAAAIDYGAVIPFKRRILEKAWSNFSARAHEELQAAYEQFCKMHQHWLEDYALFRALKARHNDAYYLEWPAELVRRVPAALARARQELASQIDQVRFAQFLLFRQAERLKGCAHAAGLRLIGDLPFFVSPDLSDVWANPGLFLLDEQHRPRFVGGVPPDYFSATGQLWGNPVYDWDAIRRTGYRWCIDRLRALLTYVDPVLTTIPRRASGTKNCPTPRGRFSGAI
;
A
#
# COMPACT_ATOMS: atom_id res chain seq x y z
N MET A 1 2.63 -2.60 -7.19
CA MET A 1 2.01 -3.09 -5.93
C MET A 1 0.87 -2.17 -5.56
N VAL A 2 -0.31 -2.70 -5.30
CA VAL A 2 -1.43 -1.90 -4.83
C VAL A 2 -1.09 -1.42 -3.43
N ARG A 3 -0.95 -0.11 -3.24
CA ARG A 3 -0.95 0.47 -1.89
C ARG A 3 -2.37 0.36 -1.39
N ILE A 4 -2.66 -0.70 -0.66
CA ILE A 4 -3.91 -0.76 0.05
C ILE A 4 -3.74 0.13 1.26
N HIS A 5 -4.03 1.41 1.09
CA HIS A 5 -4.60 2.14 2.19
C HIS A 5 -5.86 1.36 2.56
N LEU A 6 -6.03 1.02 3.82
CA LEU A 6 -7.38 0.78 4.30
C LEU A 6 -8.15 2.02 3.88
N PRO A 7 -9.06 1.95 2.89
CA PRO A 7 -9.72 3.14 2.41
C PRO A 7 -10.34 3.81 3.62
N PRO A 8 -10.32 5.14 3.72
CA PRO A 8 -11.23 5.83 4.58
C PRO A 8 -12.62 5.28 4.23
N PRO A 9 -13.54 5.12 5.18
CA PRO A 9 -14.89 4.74 4.86
C PRO A 9 -15.36 5.69 3.76
N THR A 10 -15.48 5.15 2.55
CA THR A 10 -16.07 5.81 1.41
C THR A 10 -17.42 6.36 1.84
N SER A 11 -17.87 7.41 1.19
CA SER A 11 -19.04 8.23 1.52
C SER A 11 -20.20 7.45 2.18
N PRO A 12 -21.00 8.06 3.04
CA PRO A 12 -22.15 7.41 3.74
C PRO A 12 -23.10 6.65 2.80
N SER A 13 -23.19 7.04 1.53
CA SER A 13 -24.01 6.38 0.51
C SER A 13 -23.47 5.01 0.09
N GLN A 14 -22.16 4.80 0.03
CA GLN A 14 -21.56 3.49 -0.27
C GLN A 14 -21.54 2.57 0.95
N ALA A 15 -21.35 3.13 2.16
CA ALA A 15 -21.44 2.37 3.40
C ALA A 15 -22.86 1.80 3.63
N SER A 16 -23.92 2.42 3.09
CA SER A 16 -25.30 1.95 3.24
C SER A 16 -25.59 0.69 2.42
N GLN A 17 -24.97 0.52 1.26
CA GLN A 17 -25.17 -0.66 0.41
C GLN A 17 -24.52 -1.93 0.98
N PHE A 18 -23.46 -1.78 1.78
CA PHE A 18 -22.74 -2.89 2.42
C PHE A 18 -23.21 -3.24 3.84
N ARG A 19 -24.27 -2.59 4.36
CA ARG A 19 -24.76 -2.81 5.73
C ARG A 19 -25.19 -4.24 6.03
N GLY A 20 -25.55 -5.03 5.01
CA GLY A 20 -25.92 -6.44 5.17
C GLY A 20 -24.74 -7.38 5.43
N CYS A 21 -23.64 -7.20 4.72
CA CYS A 21 -22.43 -8.04 4.82
C CYS A 21 -21.43 -7.59 5.89
N SER A 22 -21.44 -6.32 6.27
CA SER A 22 -20.43 -5.68 7.13
C SER A 22 -21.00 -5.08 8.42
N ARG A 23 -21.99 -5.72 9.05
CA ARG A 23 -22.37 -5.31 10.41
C ARG A 23 -21.22 -5.40 11.42
N LYS A 24 -20.17 -6.14 11.08
CA LYS A 24 -18.98 -6.32 11.92
C LYS A 24 -17.78 -5.64 11.24
N GLY A 25 -17.39 -4.49 11.75
CA GLY A 25 -16.18 -3.79 11.29
C GLY A 25 -14.91 -4.62 11.51
N SER A 26 -13.81 -4.23 10.89
CA SER A 26 -12.52 -4.95 10.92
C SER A 26 -12.05 -5.28 12.36
N ARG A 27 -12.37 -4.45 13.35
CA ARG A 27 -12.08 -4.70 14.77
C ARG A 27 -12.76 -5.95 15.33
N LEU A 28 -14.03 -6.14 15.00
CA LEU A 28 -14.80 -7.31 15.46
C LEU A 28 -14.24 -8.61 14.88
N ARG A 29 -13.70 -8.58 13.65
CA ARG A 29 -13.01 -9.72 13.05
C ARG A 29 -11.74 -10.11 13.82
N LEU A 30 -10.96 -9.13 14.29
CA LEU A 30 -9.78 -9.41 15.12
C LEU A 30 -10.17 -9.99 16.49
N ILE A 31 -11.33 -9.63 17.02
CA ILE A 31 -11.86 -10.25 18.25
C ILE A 31 -12.34 -11.68 17.98
N GLU A 32 -13.04 -11.92 16.87
CA GLU A 32 -13.48 -13.27 16.44
C GLU A 32 -12.30 -14.20 16.18
N ASP A 33 -11.22 -13.70 15.61
CA ASP A 33 -9.96 -14.43 15.38
C ASP A 33 -9.13 -14.61 16.68
N GLY A 34 -9.62 -14.13 17.85
CA GLY A 34 -8.92 -14.23 19.15
C GLY A 34 -7.69 -13.30 19.30
N LEU A 35 -7.45 -12.45 18.32
CA LEU A 35 -6.30 -11.52 18.26
C LEU A 35 -6.48 -10.30 19.18
N LEU A 36 -7.72 -9.95 19.51
CA LEU A 36 -8.08 -8.84 20.40
C LEU A 36 -9.19 -9.26 21.36
N ARG A 37 -9.27 -8.57 22.49
CA ARG A 37 -10.43 -8.58 23.40
C ARG A 37 -11.30 -7.35 23.13
N ALA A 38 -12.58 -7.41 23.46
CA ALA A 38 -13.50 -6.28 23.32
C ALA A 38 -12.96 -5.00 23.99
N GLY A 39 -12.36 -5.13 25.18
CA GLY A 39 -11.75 -4.04 25.93
C GLY A 39 -10.57 -3.35 25.23
N ASP A 40 -9.83 -4.06 24.39
CA ASP A 40 -8.68 -3.50 23.65
C ASP A 40 -9.12 -2.42 22.64
N CYS A 41 -10.40 -2.43 22.25
CA CYS A 41 -10.99 -1.50 21.30
C CYS A 41 -11.68 -0.28 21.95
N ASN A 42 -11.69 -0.20 23.27
CA ASN A 42 -12.32 0.89 24.02
C ASN A 42 -11.42 2.12 24.12
N GLY A 43 -12.00 3.25 24.47
CA GLY A 43 -11.27 4.47 24.84
C GLY A 43 -11.14 5.55 23.76
N ASN A 44 -11.64 5.32 22.54
CA ASN A 44 -11.69 6.37 21.52
C ASN A 44 -13.13 6.55 21.02
N SER A 45 -13.67 7.76 21.19
CA SER A 45 -14.88 8.21 20.51
C SER A 45 -14.44 8.95 19.24
N PHE A 46 -14.95 8.53 18.09
CA PHE A 46 -14.68 9.19 16.80
C PHE A 46 -15.91 9.95 16.36
N PRO A 47 -15.79 11.17 15.81
CA PRO A 47 -16.91 11.91 15.27
C PRO A 47 -17.63 11.10 14.17
N ALA A 48 -18.96 11.11 14.20
CA ALA A 48 -19.76 10.39 13.20
C ALA A 48 -19.81 11.12 11.85
N ALA A 49 -19.66 12.44 11.83
CA ALA A 49 -19.82 13.29 10.66
C ALA A 49 -18.51 13.54 9.88
N ALA A 50 -17.36 13.32 10.50
CA ALA A 50 -16.05 13.58 9.88
C ALA A 50 -15.01 12.56 10.36
N ILE A 51 -13.98 12.33 9.55
CA ILE A 51 -12.87 11.45 9.92
C ILE A 51 -11.71 12.30 10.43
N ASP A 52 -11.38 12.14 11.70
CA ASP A 52 -10.14 12.68 12.26
C ASP A 52 -9.00 11.67 12.04
N TYR A 53 -8.23 11.87 10.99
CA TYR A 53 -7.09 11.01 10.68
C TYR A 53 -6.00 11.07 11.75
N GLY A 54 -5.83 12.21 12.43
CA GLY A 54 -4.89 12.38 13.53
C GLY A 54 -5.18 11.44 14.69
N ALA A 55 -6.45 11.21 15.00
CA ALA A 55 -6.88 10.28 16.03
C ALA A 55 -6.99 8.83 15.53
N VAL A 56 -7.50 8.62 14.31
CA VAL A 56 -7.75 7.26 13.75
C VAL A 56 -6.46 6.51 13.44
N ILE A 57 -5.43 7.18 12.90
CA ILE A 57 -4.18 6.51 12.49
C ILE A 57 -3.44 5.94 13.72
N PRO A 58 -3.16 6.71 14.79
CA PRO A 58 -2.52 6.18 16.00
C PRO A 58 -3.34 5.07 16.65
N PHE A 59 -4.67 5.23 16.69
CA PHE A 59 -5.56 4.20 17.22
C PHE A 59 -5.43 2.88 16.46
N LYS A 60 -5.50 2.91 15.12
CA LYS A 60 -5.37 1.70 14.29
C LYS A 60 -3.98 1.07 14.43
N ARG A 61 -2.93 1.88 14.55
CA ARG A 61 -1.56 1.39 14.76
C ARG A 61 -1.48 0.62 16.09
N ARG A 62 -1.96 1.18 17.18
CA ARG A 62 -2.02 0.52 18.50
C ARG A 62 -2.79 -0.80 18.45
N ILE A 63 -3.93 -0.83 17.75
CA ILE A 63 -4.74 -2.06 17.61
C ILE A 63 -3.97 -3.14 16.85
N LEU A 64 -3.27 -2.79 15.78
CA LEU A 64 -2.46 -3.74 15.01
C LEU A 64 -1.25 -4.25 15.81
N GLU A 65 -0.58 -3.38 16.55
CA GLU A 65 0.52 -3.75 17.46
C GLU A 65 0.05 -4.73 18.53
N LYS A 66 -1.12 -4.47 19.13
CA LYS A 66 -1.72 -5.36 20.12
C LYS A 66 -2.11 -6.72 19.52
N ALA A 67 -2.73 -6.70 18.33
CA ALA A 67 -3.09 -7.92 17.62
C ALA A 67 -1.85 -8.76 17.26
N TRP A 68 -0.76 -8.11 16.82
CA TRP A 68 0.53 -8.76 16.56
C TRP A 68 1.12 -9.38 17.83
N SER A 69 1.16 -8.63 18.92
CA SER A 69 1.64 -9.12 20.22
C SER A 69 0.89 -10.37 20.68
N ASN A 70 -0.45 -10.36 20.54
CA ASN A 70 -1.26 -11.51 20.92
C ASN A 70 -1.05 -12.70 19.97
N PHE A 71 -0.91 -12.45 18.66
CA PHE A 71 -0.61 -13.48 17.65
C PHE A 71 0.74 -14.15 17.93
N SER A 72 1.78 -13.36 18.21
CA SER A 72 3.14 -13.86 18.48
C SER A 72 3.28 -14.61 19.81
N ALA A 73 2.44 -14.27 20.80
CA ALA A 73 2.52 -14.83 22.14
C ALA A 73 1.70 -16.11 22.35
N ARG A 74 0.79 -16.47 21.44
CA ARG A 74 -0.15 -17.56 21.58
C ARG A 74 -0.04 -18.55 20.43
N ALA A 75 -0.27 -19.83 20.72
CA ALA A 75 -0.44 -20.84 19.69
C ALA A 75 -1.79 -20.65 18.97
N HIS A 76 -1.76 -20.00 17.83
CA HIS A 76 -2.88 -19.91 16.89
C HIS A 76 -2.53 -20.77 15.66
N GLU A 77 -2.45 -22.08 15.82
CA GLU A 77 -1.88 -22.99 14.82
C GLU A 77 -2.43 -22.77 13.40
N GLU A 78 -3.76 -22.76 13.26
CA GLU A 78 -4.39 -22.52 11.94
C GLU A 78 -4.07 -21.15 11.36
N LEU A 79 -4.08 -20.12 12.20
CA LEU A 79 -3.82 -18.74 11.77
C LEU A 79 -2.35 -18.56 11.44
N GLN A 80 -1.46 -19.23 12.18
CA GLN A 80 -0.03 -19.24 11.94
C GLN A 80 0.31 -19.92 10.62
N ALA A 81 -0.24 -21.10 10.35
CA ALA A 81 -0.07 -21.82 9.08
C ALA A 81 -0.57 -20.98 7.89
N ALA A 82 -1.72 -20.32 8.05
CA ALA A 82 -2.25 -19.40 7.02
C ALA A 82 -1.35 -18.19 6.80
N TYR A 83 -0.78 -17.61 7.87
CA TYR A 83 0.17 -16.51 7.79
C TYR A 83 1.46 -16.90 7.07
N GLU A 84 2.03 -18.05 7.41
CA GLU A 84 3.24 -18.56 6.78
C GLU A 84 3.03 -18.85 5.30
N GLN A 85 1.89 -19.47 4.95
CA GLN A 85 1.49 -19.68 3.56
C GLN A 85 1.34 -18.35 2.80
N PHE A 86 0.71 -17.35 3.41
CA PHE A 86 0.58 -16.01 2.83
C PHE A 86 1.94 -15.37 2.58
N CYS A 87 2.85 -15.41 3.55
CA CYS A 87 4.20 -14.87 3.41
C CYS A 87 4.97 -15.54 2.28
N LYS A 88 4.90 -16.88 2.18
CA LYS A 88 5.52 -17.66 1.13
C LYS A 88 4.96 -17.33 -0.26
N MET A 89 3.65 -17.23 -0.38
CA MET A 89 2.96 -16.95 -1.65
C MET A 89 3.27 -15.54 -2.17
N HIS A 90 3.40 -14.58 -1.26
CA HIS A 90 3.58 -13.16 -1.58
C HIS A 90 5.01 -12.65 -1.41
N GLN A 91 5.99 -13.53 -1.12
CA GLN A 91 7.37 -13.14 -0.82
C GLN A 91 8.00 -12.22 -1.87
N HIS A 92 7.64 -12.39 -3.15
CA HIS A 92 8.21 -11.66 -4.28
C HIS A 92 7.99 -10.14 -4.25
N TRP A 93 7.01 -9.66 -3.48
CA TRP A 93 6.78 -8.23 -3.26
C TRP A 93 6.73 -7.86 -1.76
N LEU A 94 6.26 -8.78 -0.92
CA LEU A 94 5.99 -8.53 0.49
C LEU A 94 7.28 -8.22 1.26
N GLU A 95 8.38 -8.88 0.91
CA GLU A 95 9.67 -8.70 1.57
C GLU A 95 10.22 -7.27 1.41
N ASP A 96 10.23 -6.77 0.18
CA ASP A 96 10.71 -5.41 -0.08
C ASP A 96 9.72 -4.36 0.43
N TYR A 97 8.42 -4.63 0.35
CA TYR A 97 7.41 -3.76 0.93
C TYR A 97 7.54 -3.64 2.45
N ALA A 98 7.67 -4.77 3.14
CA ALA A 98 7.75 -4.78 4.59
C ALA A 98 9.02 -4.09 5.08
N LEU A 99 10.16 -4.36 4.45
CA LEU A 99 11.41 -3.66 4.75
C LEU A 99 11.30 -2.16 4.48
N PHE A 100 10.75 -1.75 3.32
CA PHE A 100 10.54 -0.33 3.01
C PHE A 100 9.69 0.36 4.07
N ARG A 101 8.59 -0.26 4.51
CA ARG A 101 7.72 0.31 5.54
C ARG A 101 8.40 0.42 6.90
N ALA A 102 9.20 -0.58 7.28
CA ALA A 102 9.99 -0.54 8.50
C ALA A 102 11.06 0.57 8.46
N LEU A 103 11.74 0.73 7.32
CA LEU A 103 12.69 1.82 7.10
C LEU A 103 12.01 3.20 7.13
N LYS A 104 10.84 3.35 6.51
CA LYS A 104 10.03 4.60 6.59
C LYS A 104 9.75 4.97 8.04
N ALA A 105 9.31 4.01 8.84
CA ALA A 105 9.03 4.24 10.27
C ALA A 105 10.31 4.63 11.04
N ARG A 106 11.43 3.97 10.78
CA ARG A 106 12.75 4.28 11.39
C ARG A 106 13.24 5.69 11.05
N HIS A 107 12.95 6.15 9.84
CA HIS A 107 13.37 7.46 9.33
C HIS A 107 12.24 8.51 9.40
N ASN A 108 11.28 8.38 10.33
CA ASN A 108 10.20 9.34 10.56
C ASN A 108 9.39 9.68 9.31
N ASP A 109 9.09 8.68 8.48
CA ASP A 109 8.42 8.80 7.18
C ASP A 109 9.12 9.75 6.17
N ALA A 110 10.40 10.07 6.38
CA ALA A 110 11.21 10.85 5.43
C ALA A 110 11.19 10.22 4.02
N TYR A 111 11.34 11.04 2.99
CA TYR A 111 11.43 10.54 1.61
C TYR A 111 12.62 9.57 1.48
N TYR A 112 12.43 8.42 0.81
CA TYR A 112 13.47 7.38 0.79
C TYR A 112 14.79 7.84 0.17
N LEU A 113 14.80 8.87 -0.68
CA LEU A 113 16.03 9.47 -1.21
C LEU A 113 16.82 10.27 -0.17
N GLU A 114 16.22 10.54 1.00
CA GLU A 114 16.88 11.20 2.14
C GLU A 114 17.52 10.18 3.10
N TRP A 115 17.34 8.87 2.85
CA TRP A 115 17.97 7.83 3.66
C TRP A 115 19.47 7.74 3.38
N PRO A 116 20.24 7.02 4.22
CA PRO A 116 21.63 6.69 3.93
C PRO A 116 21.79 6.11 2.51
N ALA A 117 22.78 6.58 1.79
CA ALA A 117 22.97 6.25 0.36
C ALA A 117 23.00 4.74 0.08
N GLU A 118 23.52 3.95 1.04
CA GLU A 118 23.55 2.48 0.94
C GLU A 118 22.16 1.85 0.97
N LEU A 119 21.18 2.45 1.67
CA LEU A 119 19.78 2.02 1.69
C LEU A 119 19.04 2.49 0.43
N VAL A 120 19.30 3.72 -0.02
CA VAL A 120 18.75 4.24 -1.29
C VAL A 120 19.17 3.35 -2.45
N ARG A 121 20.48 3.01 -2.53
CA ARG A 121 21.07 2.17 -3.58
C ARG A 121 20.85 0.68 -3.36
N ARG A 122 20.17 0.31 -2.30
CA ARG A 122 19.85 -1.09 -1.97
C ARG A 122 21.09 -1.98 -1.87
N VAL A 123 22.18 -1.48 -1.26
CA VAL A 123 23.41 -2.26 -1.05
C VAL A 123 23.08 -3.52 -0.24
N PRO A 124 23.40 -4.75 -0.74
CA PRO A 124 22.94 -5.99 -0.10
C PRO A 124 23.32 -6.11 1.39
N ALA A 125 24.54 -5.72 1.77
CA ALA A 125 24.97 -5.74 3.16
C ALA A 125 24.19 -4.78 4.05
N ALA A 126 23.84 -3.58 3.56
CA ALA A 126 23.03 -2.62 4.29
C ALA A 126 21.59 -3.13 4.47
N LEU A 127 21.01 -3.72 3.42
CA LEU A 127 19.69 -4.33 3.51
C LEU A 127 19.67 -5.54 4.47
N ALA A 128 20.72 -6.36 4.48
CA ALA A 128 20.83 -7.48 5.42
C ALA A 128 20.87 -7.00 6.88
N ARG A 129 21.68 -5.97 7.18
CA ARG A 129 21.71 -5.35 8.52
C ARG A 129 20.35 -4.78 8.90
N ALA A 130 19.72 -4.02 7.99
CA ALA A 130 18.41 -3.45 8.26
C ALA A 130 17.32 -4.50 8.50
N ARG A 131 17.35 -5.64 7.79
CA ARG A 131 16.43 -6.76 8.04
C ARG A 131 16.62 -7.38 9.41
N GLN A 132 17.85 -7.52 9.88
CA GLN A 132 18.13 -8.02 11.22
C GLN A 132 17.67 -7.04 12.31
N GLU A 133 18.03 -5.77 12.17
CA GLU A 133 17.71 -4.74 13.15
C GLU A 133 16.20 -4.44 13.24
N LEU A 134 15.47 -4.59 12.13
CA LEU A 134 14.04 -4.25 12.01
C LEU A 134 13.14 -5.49 11.89
N ALA A 135 13.64 -6.67 12.25
CA ALA A 135 12.92 -7.93 12.05
C ALA A 135 11.49 -7.89 12.62
N SER A 136 11.32 -7.42 13.86
CA SER A 136 10.00 -7.33 14.49
C SER A 136 9.06 -6.36 13.77
N GLN A 137 9.55 -5.21 13.32
CA GLN A 137 8.77 -4.22 12.56
C GLN A 137 8.38 -4.77 11.18
N ILE A 138 9.28 -5.49 10.52
CA ILE A 138 9.03 -6.16 9.24
C ILE A 138 7.91 -7.18 9.39
N ASP A 139 7.96 -8.01 10.44
CA ASP A 139 6.93 -9.01 10.71
C ASP A 139 5.57 -8.39 11.04
N GLN A 140 5.55 -7.27 11.78
CA GLN A 140 4.31 -6.52 11.99
C GLN A 140 3.69 -6.02 10.69
N VAL A 141 4.51 -5.56 9.74
CA VAL A 141 4.02 -5.13 8.42
C VAL A 141 3.49 -6.31 7.61
N ARG A 142 4.20 -7.45 7.61
CA ARG A 142 3.74 -8.67 6.95
C ARG A 142 2.40 -9.13 7.52
N PHE A 143 2.29 -9.15 8.83
CA PHE A 143 1.06 -9.51 9.54
C PHE A 143 -0.10 -8.57 9.21
N ALA A 144 0.14 -7.26 9.15
CA ALA A 144 -0.89 -6.29 8.75
C ALA A 144 -1.38 -6.54 7.31
N GLN A 145 -0.48 -6.90 6.38
CA GLN A 145 -0.84 -7.27 5.01
C GLN A 145 -1.63 -8.59 4.98
N PHE A 146 -1.22 -9.59 5.73
CA PHE A 146 -1.96 -10.84 5.88
C PHE A 146 -3.40 -10.60 6.35
N LEU A 147 -3.59 -9.83 7.42
CA LEU A 147 -4.92 -9.51 7.92
C LEU A 147 -5.78 -8.79 6.88
N LEU A 148 -5.17 -7.88 6.12
CA LEU A 148 -5.86 -7.14 5.07
C LEU A 148 -6.35 -8.07 3.96
N PHE A 149 -5.49 -8.94 3.43
CA PHE A 149 -5.85 -9.89 2.39
C PHE A 149 -6.95 -10.84 2.87
N ARG A 150 -6.80 -11.41 4.05
CA ARG A 150 -7.80 -12.29 4.66
C ARG A 150 -9.17 -11.61 4.83
N GLN A 151 -9.19 -10.35 5.25
CA GLN A 151 -10.43 -9.59 5.41
C GLN A 151 -11.03 -9.21 4.05
N ALA A 152 -10.22 -8.88 3.06
CA ALA A 152 -10.67 -8.56 1.71
C ALA A 152 -11.27 -9.77 1.00
N GLU A 153 -10.68 -10.95 1.13
CA GLU A 153 -11.24 -12.21 0.61
C GLU A 153 -12.59 -12.55 1.26
N ARG A 154 -12.70 -12.41 2.58
CA ARG A 154 -13.97 -12.59 3.29
C ARG A 154 -15.05 -11.61 2.80
N LEU A 155 -14.66 -10.35 2.59
CA LEU A 155 -15.56 -9.32 2.06
C LEU A 155 -16.04 -9.68 0.65
N LYS A 156 -15.13 -10.14 -0.22
CA LYS A 156 -15.45 -10.59 -1.57
C LYS A 156 -16.43 -11.77 -1.52
N GLY A 157 -16.18 -12.75 -0.67
CA GLY A 157 -17.09 -13.90 -0.47
C GLY A 157 -18.50 -13.46 -0.01
N CYS A 158 -18.58 -12.52 0.94
CA CYS A 158 -19.86 -11.96 1.36
C CYS A 158 -20.59 -11.21 0.24
N ALA A 159 -19.85 -10.44 -0.57
CA ALA A 159 -20.43 -9.72 -1.72
C ALA A 159 -21.00 -10.72 -2.75
N HIS A 160 -20.25 -11.78 -3.07
CA HIS A 160 -20.69 -12.82 -3.99
C HIS A 160 -21.92 -13.56 -3.49
N ALA A 161 -21.98 -13.89 -2.20
CA ALA A 161 -23.17 -14.50 -1.58
C ALA A 161 -24.42 -13.61 -1.67
N ALA A 162 -24.22 -12.30 -1.78
CA ALA A 162 -25.30 -11.32 -1.99
C ALA A 162 -25.55 -10.98 -3.49
N GLY A 163 -24.92 -11.71 -4.43
CA GLY A 163 -25.04 -11.45 -5.87
C GLY A 163 -24.30 -10.19 -6.35
N LEU A 164 -23.42 -9.63 -5.53
CA LEU A 164 -22.67 -8.40 -5.84
C LEU A 164 -21.25 -8.72 -6.34
N ARG A 165 -20.73 -7.86 -7.22
CA ARG A 165 -19.34 -7.89 -7.65
C ARG A 165 -18.60 -6.65 -7.15
N LEU A 166 -17.32 -6.82 -6.75
CA LEU A 166 -16.47 -5.74 -6.31
C LEU A 166 -15.63 -5.24 -7.48
N ILE A 167 -15.74 -3.95 -7.79
CA ILE A 167 -14.94 -3.30 -8.82
C ILE A 167 -13.73 -2.65 -8.12
N GLY A 168 -12.52 -2.97 -8.57
CA GLY A 168 -11.27 -2.36 -8.12
C GLY A 168 -10.72 -1.36 -9.11
N ASP A 169 -9.94 -0.40 -8.61
CA ASP A 169 -9.16 0.51 -9.43
C ASP A 169 -7.67 0.22 -9.23
N LEU A 170 -6.94 0.12 -10.35
CA LEU A 170 -5.49 -0.01 -10.35
C LEU A 170 -4.89 1.33 -10.76
N PRO A 171 -4.33 2.11 -9.81
CA PRO A 171 -3.64 3.34 -10.15
C PRO A 171 -2.54 3.07 -11.18
N PHE A 172 -2.64 3.71 -12.34
CA PHE A 172 -1.67 3.52 -13.41
C PHE A 172 -0.28 3.99 -12.98
N PHE A 173 -0.19 5.21 -12.45
CA PHE A 173 1.05 5.75 -11.92
C PHE A 173 1.26 5.39 -10.46
N VAL A 174 2.51 5.35 -10.04
CA VAL A 174 2.93 5.17 -8.65
C VAL A 174 3.59 6.45 -8.13
N SER A 175 3.46 6.71 -6.84
CA SER A 175 4.17 7.84 -6.23
C SER A 175 5.69 7.58 -6.25
N PRO A 176 6.53 8.61 -6.41
CA PRO A 176 7.98 8.45 -6.36
C PRO A 176 8.48 7.90 -5.02
N ASP A 177 7.78 8.16 -3.92
CA ASP A 177 8.14 7.69 -2.58
C ASP A 177 7.35 6.41 -2.21
N LEU A 178 7.48 5.38 -3.04
CA LEU A 178 6.89 4.06 -2.79
C LEU A 178 7.91 2.94 -2.88
N SER A 179 7.61 1.84 -2.19
CA SER A 179 8.39 0.61 -2.27
C SER A 179 8.57 0.10 -3.71
N ASP A 180 7.60 0.35 -4.57
CA ASP A 180 7.64 -0.06 -5.98
C ASP A 180 8.82 0.59 -6.72
N VAL A 181 9.00 1.91 -6.53
CA VAL A 181 10.10 2.65 -7.15
C VAL A 181 11.43 2.29 -6.51
N TRP A 182 11.47 2.24 -5.17
CA TRP A 182 12.68 1.88 -4.42
C TRP A 182 13.15 0.46 -4.72
N ALA A 183 12.22 -0.52 -4.81
CA ALA A 183 12.55 -1.92 -5.05
C ALA A 183 12.88 -2.22 -6.52
N ASN A 184 12.32 -1.47 -7.46
CA ASN A 184 12.41 -1.71 -8.89
C ASN A 184 12.83 -0.45 -9.66
N PRO A 185 13.95 0.21 -9.29
CA PRO A 185 14.33 1.48 -9.92
C PRO A 185 14.53 1.36 -11.45
N GLY A 186 14.96 0.21 -11.93
CA GLY A 186 15.16 -0.06 -13.37
C GLY A 186 13.88 -0.13 -14.20
N LEU A 187 12.68 -0.08 -13.58
CA LEU A 187 11.41 -0.01 -14.31
C LEU A 187 10.93 1.44 -14.56
N PHE A 188 11.70 2.42 -14.11
CA PHE A 188 11.35 3.84 -14.19
C PHE A 188 12.50 4.65 -14.80
N LEU A 189 12.17 5.74 -15.47
CA LEU A 189 13.16 6.65 -16.03
C LEU A 189 13.74 7.54 -14.91
N LEU A 190 14.71 7.00 -14.18
CA LEU A 190 15.41 7.69 -13.09
C LEU A 190 16.83 8.10 -13.53
N ASP A 191 17.41 9.07 -12.80
CA ASP A 191 18.84 9.43 -12.89
C ASP A 191 19.69 8.55 -11.97
N GLU A 192 21.00 8.79 -11.95
CA GLU A 192 21.96 8.06 -11.11
C GLU A 192 21.72 8.26 -9.60
N GLN A 193 21.01 9.29 -9.21
CA GLN A 193 20.60 9.59 -7.84
C GLN A 193 19.20 9.05 -7.53
N HIS A 194 18.63 8.20 -8.40
CA HIS A 194 17.29 7.64 -8.30
C HIS A 194 16.15 8.68 -8.33
N ARG A 195 16.41 9.89 -8.85
CA ARG A 195 15.40 10.93 -9.03
C ARG A 195 14.70 10.75 -10.38
N PRO A 196 13.38 10.98 -10.47
CA PRO A 196 12.69 10.93 -11.74
C PRO A 196 13.29 11.90 -12.77
N ARG A 197 13.71 11.39 -13.93
CA ARG A 197 14.15 12.20 -15.08
C ARG A 197 12.97 12.88 -15.75
N PHE A 198 11.82 12.23 -15.73
CA PHE A 198 10.55 12.72 -16.24
C PHE A 198 9.45 12.38 -15.24
N VAL A 199 8.49 13.27 -15.13
CA VAL A 199 7.32 13.09 -14.26
C VAL A 199 6.03 13.14 -15.06
N GLY A 200 5.03 12.39 -14.60
CA GLY A 200 3.70 12.39 -15.19
C GLY A 200 2.98 13.71 -14.96
N GLY A 201 2.15 14.07 -15.92
CA GLY A 201 1.28 15.23 -15.85
C GLY A 201 0.37 15.30 -17.07
N VAL A 202 -0.52 16.29 -17.10
CA VAL A 202 -1.40 16.58 -18.24
C VAL A 202 -1.29 18.04 -18.64
N PRO A 203 -1.38 18.35 -19.95
CA PRO A 203 -1.43 19.71 -20.43
C PRO A 203 -2.72 20.42 -19.96
N PRO A 204 -2.82 21.75 -20.14
CA PRO A 204 -4.04 22.49 -19.88
C PRO A 204 -5.27 21.82 -20.54
N ASP A 205 -6.33 21.73 -19.76
CA ASP A 205 -7.61 21.17 -20.19
C ASP A 205 -8.79 21.95 -19.58
N TYR A 206 -10.01 21.42 -19.75
CA TYR A 206 -11.22 22.06 -19.21
C TYR A 206 -11.20 22.18 -17.67
N PHE A 207 -10.53 21.24 -16.97
CA PHE A 207 -10.48 21.19 -15.51
C PHE A 207 -9.32 22.00 -14.92
N SER A 208 -8.26 22.28 -15.73
CA SER A 208 -7.09 23.03 -15.29
C SER A 208 -6.52 23.86 -16.44
N ALA A 209 -6.67 25.18 -16.34
CA ALA A 209 -6.15 26.11 -17.33
C ALA A 209 -4.61 26.09 -17.48
N THR A 210 -3.89 25.62 -16.46
CA THR A 210 -2.41 25.53 -16.44
C THR A 210 -1.90 24.10 -16.60
N GLY A 211 -2.80 23.11 -16.74
CA GLY A 211 -2.47 21.69 -16.69
C GLY A 211 -2.18 21.23 -15.25
N GLN A 212 -1.77 19.97 -15.12
CA GLN A 212 -1.47 19.36 -13.82
C GLN A 212 -0.12 18.65 -13.89
N LEU A 213 0.74 18.89 -12.92
CA LEU A 213 1.98 18.17 -12.72
C LEU A 213 1.81 17.20 -11.54
N TRP A 214 1.75 15.90 -11.82
CA TRP A 214 1.46 14.89 -10.79
C TRP A 214 2.69 14.42 -10.02
N GLY A 215 3.90 14.64 -10.56
CA GLY A 215 5.15 14.26 -9.90
C GLY A 215 5.48 12.76 -9.92
N ASN A 216 4.64 11.91 -10.51
CA ASN A 216 4.85 10.47 -10.59
C ASN A 216 5.98 10.15 -11.58
N PRO A 217 6.90 9.22 -11.28
CA PRO A 217 7.94 8.80 -12.21
C PRO A 217 7.33 8.13 -13.45
N VAL A 218 7.93 8.38 -14.60
CA VAL A 218 7.54 7.76 -15.87
C VAL A 218 8.20 6.39 -15.97
N TYR A 219 7.46 5.42 -16.52
CA TYR A 219 7.94 4.06 -16.74
C TYR A 219 8.97 3.97 -17.87
N ASP A 220 9.98 3.16 -17.68
CA ASP A 220 10.82 2.64 -18.77
C ASP A 220 10.11 1.43 -19.41
N TRP A 221 9.34 1.69 -20.47
CA TRP A 221 8.56 0.66 -21.16
C TRP A 221 9.43 -0.40 -21.83
N ASP A 222 10.65 -0.05 -22.23
CA ASP A 222 11.56 -1.02 -22.82
C ASP A 222 12.11 -1.97 -21.76
N ALA A 223 12.42 -1.46 -20.57
CA ALA A 223 12.79 -2.31 -19.42
C ALA A 223 11.63 -3.20 -18.98
N ILE A 224 10.41 -2.65 -18.88
CA ILE A 224 9.21 -3.41 -18.52
C ILE A 224 8.95 -4.53 -19.54
N ARG A 225 9.09 -4.24 -20.85
CA ARG A 225 8.93 -5.24 -21.92
C ARG A 225 9.97 -6.35 -21.83
N ARG A 226 11.24 -6.00 -21.58
CA ARG A 226 12.32 -7.00 -21.39
C ARG A 226 12.04 -7.98 -20.26
N THR A 227 11.32 -7.55 -19.21
CA THR A 227 10.91 -8.41 -18.09
C THR A 227 9.60 -9.16 -18.33
N GLY A 228 9.04 -9.10 -19.55
CA GLY A 228 7.76 -9.73 -19.89
C GLY A 228 6.59 -9.12 -19.11
N TYR A 229 6.65 -7.84 -18.77
CA TYR A 229 5.62 -7.12 -18.00
C TYR A 229 5.31 -7.72 -16.62
N ARG A 230 6.22 -8.53 -16.07
CA ARG A 230 5.98 -9.30 -14.83
C ARG A 230 5.46 -8.41 -13.70
N TRP A 231 6.12 -7.29 -13.44
CA TRP A 231 5.70 -6.38 -12.38
C TRP A 231 4.26 -5.84 -12.57
N CYS A 232 3.87 -5.50 -13.80
CA CYS A 232 2.51 -5.05 -14.11
C CYS A 232 1.50 -6.17 -13.90
N ILE A 233 1.83 -7.39 -14.34
CA ILE A 233 0.99 -8.58 -14.20
C ILE A 233 0.80 -8.93 -12.72
N ASP A 234 1.86 -8.88 -11.92
CA ASP A 234 1.80 -9.21 -10.50
C ASP A 234 0.96 -8.19 -9.70
N ARG A 235 1.04 -6.89 -10.07
CA ARG A 235 0.14 -5.87 -9.52
C ARG A 235 -1.33 -6.17 -9.82
N LEU A 236 -1.62 -6.52 -11.06
CA LEU A 236 -2.99 -6.85 -11.49
C LEU A 236 -3.49 -8.12 -10.78
N ARG A 237 -2.67 -9.17 -10.70
CA ARG A 237 -3.01 -10.41 -9.98
C ARG A 237 -3.30 -10.15 -8.51
N ALA A 238 -2.45 -9.35 -7.83
CA ALA A 238 -2.66 -9.01 -6.44
C ALA A 238 -4.00 -8.29 -6.22
N LEU A 239 -4.41 -7.41 -7.13
CA LEU A 239 -5.70 -6.73 -7.03
C LEU A 239 -6.87 -7.68 -7.28
N LEU A 240 -6.79 -8.55 -8.29
CA LEU A 240 -7.83 -9.50 -8.65
C LEU A 240 -8.09 -10.55 -7.57
N THR A 241 -7.20 -10.72 -6.61
CA THR A 241 -7.44 -11.59 -5.46
C THR A 241 -8.71 -11.18 -4.71
N TYR A 242 -9.00 -9.89 -4.57
CA TYR A 242 -10.11 -9.39 -3.75
C TYR A 242 -11.11 -8.49 -4.49
N VAL A 243 -10.94 -8.27 -5.80
CA VAL A 243 -11.95 -7.63 -6.66
C VAL A 243 -12.25 -8.52 -7.86
N ASP A 244 -13.32 -8.24 -8.57
CA ASP A 244 -13.77 -9.04 -9.72
C ASP A 244 -13.33 -8.42 -11.04
N PRO A 245 -13.83 -7.24 -11.48
CA PRO A 245 -13.23 -6.48 -12.56
C PRO A 245 -12.31 -5.39 -12.02
N VAL A 246 -11.31 -5.06 -12.81
CA VAL A 246 -10.43 -3.93 -12.55
C VAL A 246 -10.70 -2.85 -13.59
N LEU A 247 -10.99 -1.65 -13.10
CA LEU A 247 -10.92 -0.45 -13.91
C LEU A 247 -9.47 0.03 -13.90
N THR A 248 -8.93 0.32 -15.08
CA THR A 248 -7.66 1.00 -15.19
C THR A 248 -7.84 2.20 -16.11
N THR A 249 -7.64 3.37 -15.56
CA THR A 249 -7.59 4.59 -16.35
C THR A 249 -6.20 4.67 -16.97
N ILE A 250 -6.03 4.03 -18.13
CA ILE A 250 -4.83 4.23 -18.93
C ILE A 250 -5.03 5.57 -19.63
N PRO A 251 -4.24 6.62 -19.35
CA PRO A 251 -4.27 7.84 -20.15
C PRO A 251 -3.99 7.45 -21.60
N ARG A 252 -4.92 7.76 -22.52
CA ARG A 252 -4.67 7.63 -23.96
C ARG A 252 -3.49 8.53 -24.30
N ARG A 253 -2.28 7.97 -24.43
CA ARG A 253 -0.99 8.66 -24.45
C ARG A 253 -0.78 9.48 -23.17
N ALA A 254 -0.04 8.94 -22.23
CA ALA A 254 0.90 9.77 -21.51
C ALA A 254 1.84 10.35 -22.59
N SER A 255 1.47 11.47 -23.17
CA SER A 255 2.40 12.28 -23.93
C SER A 255 3.40 12.70 -22.87
N GLY A 256 4.49 11.90 -22.74
CA GLY A 256 5.63 12.33 -21.97
C GLY A 256 5.95 13.73 -22.48
N THR A 257 5.67 14.74 -21.71
CA THR A 257 6.18 16.07 -21.99
C THR A 257 7.69 15.91 -21.87
N LYS A 258 8.31 15.60 -23.02
CA LYS A 258 9.74 15.74 -23.21
C LYS A 258 10.03 17.16 -22.74
N ASN A 259 10.85 17.31 -21.71
CA ASN A 259 11.34 18.56 -21.18
C ASN A 259 10.43 19.32 -20.17
N CYS A 260 9.95 18.67 -19.10
CA CYS A 260 9.76 19.44 -17.88
C CYS A 260 10.96 19.11 -16.96
N PRO A 261 11.97 20.01 -16.86
CA PRO A 261 13.04 19.82 -15.89
C PRO A 261 12.41 19.83 -14.51
N THR A 262 12.73 18.80 -13.70
CA THR A 262 12.31 18.76 -12.31
C THR A 262 12.71 20.09 -11.66
N PRO A 263 11.79 20.86 -11.07
CA PRO A 263 12.16 22.03 -10.31
C PRO A 263 13.13 21.60 -9.21
N ARG A 264 14.31 22.21 -9.14
CA ARG A 264 15.22 22.10 -8.00
C ARG A 264 14.59 22.85 -6.82
N GLY A 265 13.60 22.24 -6.18
CA GLY A 265 12.88 22.82 -5.06
C GLY A 265 12.33 21.71 -4.16
N ARG A 266 12.49 21.86 -2.87
CA ARG A 266 11.95 20.96 -1.86
C ARG A 266 10.44 20.83 -2.05
N PHE A 267 9.98 19.64 -2.31
CA PHE A 267 8.58 19.30 -2.14
C PHE A 267 8.29 19.12 -0.63
N SER A 268 8.06 20.24 0.06
CA SER A 268 7.35 20.25 1.33
C SER A 268 5.87 20.43 1.00
N GLY A 269 5.16 19.34 0.90
CA GLY A 269 3.75 19.34 0.60
C GLY A 269 3.09 18.17 1.30
N ALA A 270 2.52 18.49 2.45
CA ALA A 270 1.55 17.62 3.12
C ALA A 270 0.39 17.31 2.16
N ILE A 271 0.01 16.03 2.07
CA ILE A 271 -1.37 15.54 2.10
C ILE A 271 -1.37 14.22 2.86
#